data_5dd4f3388a3c978552336be79f0e02dc
#
_entry.id   5dd4f3388a3c978552336be79f0e02dc
#
_cell.length_a   1.000
_cell.length_b   1.000
_cell.length_c   1.000
_cell.angle_alpha   90.00
_cell.angle_beta   90.00
_cell.angle_gamma   90.00
#
_symmetry.space_group_name_H-M   'P 1'
#
loop_
_entity.id
_entity.type
_entity.pdbx_description
1 polymer ?
#
loop_
_entity_poly.entity_id
_entity_poly.type
_entity_poly.pdbx_seq_one_letter_code
_entity_poly.pdbx_strand_id
1 'polypeptide(L)'
;MRGFLRAKLPNISASVHQLVGCIKELQGKGYKLPDFPEEPKTDEEKAIRARYSKCLGSAVNPVLREGNSDRRAPAAVKNYARKNPHSMGEWSMASRTHVAHMKHGDFYHGEKSMTLDKARDVKMDLVTKSGKTIVLKPLTKLQAGEIIDSMYMSKKALCDFYEEQFEDARKTGLMLSLHVKATMMKVSHPIVFGHAVRIFYKDAFAKHGKLFDELGVNVNNGLVNLYEKIETLPASLHDEVIRDLHACHEHRPELAMVDSAKGISNLHAPNDVIVDASMPAMIRIGGKMWGADGKPKDTKALIPESTFARIYQEVINFCKTNGNFDPRTMGTVPNVGLMAQQAEEYGSHDKTFEIAEAGEARIVDIATGEVLLSQNVEEGDIWRMCQVKDASIRDWVKLAVTRARNSGMPAVFWLDPYRPHENELIKKVELYLKDHDTTGLDIQHLSQVRAMRYTLERVIRGLDTISVTGNILRDYLTDLFPIMELGTSAKMLSIVPLMAGGGMYETGAGGSAPKHVKQLVEENHLRWDSLGEFLALAVSVEDLGIKTNNPKAKILAKTLDAATGKLLDNNKNPSTKTGELDNRGSQFYLALYWAQELAAQTDDKDLQAHFAPL
;
A
#
# COMPACT_ATOMS: atom_id res chain seq x y z
N MET A 1 -21.55 -15.21 -31.45
CA MET A 1 -20.22 -14.52 -31.39
C MET A 1 -19.50 -15.00 -30.14
N ARG A 2 -18.44 -15.79 -30.29
CA ARG A 2 -17.65 -16.29 -29.18
C ARG A 2 -16.88 -15.11 -28.59
N GLY A 3 -17.17 -14.79 -27.33
CA GLY A 3 -16.43 -13.77 -26.61
C GLY A 3 -14.99 -14.20 -26.41
N PHE A 4 -14.08 -13.60 -27.13
CA PHE A 4 -12.67 -13.72 -26.83
C PHE A 4 -12.42 -13.10 -25.45
N LEU A 5 -11.91 -13.87 -24.52
CA LEU A 5 -11.29 -13.37 -23.30
C LEU A 5 -10.21 -12.36 -23.74
N ARG A 6 -10.47 -11.07 -23.56
CA ARG A 6 -9.45 -10.04 -23.76
C ARG A 6 -8.41 -10.23 -22.67
N ALA A 7 -7.28 -10.78 -23.03
CA ALA A 7 -6.13 -10.82 -22.12
C ALA A 7 -5.82 -9.37 -21.71
N LYS A 8 -6.00 -9.06 -20.42
CA LYS A 8 -5.47 -7.83 -19.87
C LYS A 8 -3.97 -8.02 -19.70
N LEU A 9 -3.20 -7.01 -20.02
CA LEU A 9 -1.78 -7.01 -19.71
C LEU A 9 -1.63 -7.17 -18.19
N PRO A 10 -0.71 -8.01 -17.71
CA PRO A 10 -0.44 -8.11 -16.28
C PRO A 10 -0.12 -6.71 -15.75
N ASN A 11 -0.54 -6.43 -14.51
CA ASN A 11 -0.24 -5.18 -13.84
C ASN A 11 1.26 -5.11 -13.54
N ILE A 12 2.02 -4.87 -14.57
CA ILE A 12 3.39 -4.40 -14.43
C ILE A 12 3.22 -2.94 -14.05
N SER A 13 3.92 -2.49 -13.03
CA SER A 13 3.98 -1.07 -12.63
C SER A 13 4.69 -0.28 -13.73
N ALA A 14 4.07 -0.21 -14.91
CA ALA A 14 4.59 0.54 -16.04
C ALA A 14 4.21 2.00 -15.86
N SER A 15 5.20 2.88 -15.92
CA SER A 15 4.97 4.32 -16.00
C SER A 15 4.30 4.69 -17.32
N VAL A 16 3.65 5.85 -17.40
CA VAL A 16 3.10 6.39 -18.65
C VAL A 16 4.18 6.45 -19.72
N HIS A 17 5.40 6.83 -19.37
CA HIS A 17 6.55 6.86 -20.26
C HIS A 17 6.86 5.48 -20.91
N GLN A 18 6.82 4.42 -20.11
CA GLN A 18 7.01 3.04 -20.61
C GLN A 18 5.86 2.60 -21.52
N LEU A 19 4.63 3.01 -21.23
CA LEU A 19 3.47 2.77 -22.09
C LEU A 19 3.63 3.47 -23.45
N VAL A 20 3.98 4.75 -23.43
CA VAL A 20 4.22 5.54 -24.65
C VAL A 20 5.37 4.94 -25.47
N GLY A 21 6.47 4.54 -24.80
CA GLY A 21 7.57 3.84 -25.46
C GLY A 21 7.14 2.54 -26.15
N CYS A 22 6.33 1.74 -25.47
CA CYS A 22 5.78 0.50 -26.05
C CYS A 22 4.87 0.79 -27.27
N ILE A 23 4.02 1.81 -27.19
CA ILE A 23 3.16 2.20 -28.32
C ILE A 23 4.01 2.60 -29.52
N LYS A 24 5.04 3.44 -29.32
CA LYS A 24 5.95 3.85 -30.39
C LYS A 24 6.72 2.70 -30.99
N GLU A 25 7.18 1.75 -30.19
CA GLU A 25 7.84 0.53 -30.70
C GLU A 25 6.89 -0.28 -31.57
N LEU A 26 5.65 -0.46 -31.17
CA LEU A 26 4.65 -1.19 -31.95
C LEU A 26 4.27 -0.45 -33.24
N GLN A 27 4.16 0.87 -33.20
CA GLN A 27 3.95 1.71 -34.37
C GLN A 27 5.12 1.54 -35.37
N GLY A 28 6.37 1.54 -34.87
CA GLY A 28 7.57 1.28 -35.67
C GLY A 28 7.59 -0.12 -36.33
N LYS A 29 6.90 -1.10 -35.74
CA LYS A 29 6.69 -2.44 -36.29
C LYS A 29 5.49 -2.54 -37.22
N GLY A 30 4.85 -1.42 -37.59
CA GLY A 30 3.74 -1.34 -38.54
C GLY A 30 2.34 -1.51 -37.96
N TYR A 31 2.19 -1.59 -36.63
CA TYR A 31 0.87 -1.64 -36.00
C TYR A 31 0.21 -0.25 -36.00
N LYS A 32 -1.03 -0.16 -36.46
CA LYS A 32 -1.82 1.08 -36.50
C LYS A 32 -2.44 1.37 -35.13
N LEU A 33 -1.62 1.85 -34.19
CA LEU A 33 -2.05 2.29 -32.86
C LEU A 33 -2.10 3.82 -32.83
N PRO A 34 -3.13 4.45 -32.23
CA PRO A 34 -3.10 5.88 -31.97
C PRO A 34 -2.09 6.20 -30.87
N ASP A 35 -1.57 7.43 -30.86
CA ASP A 35 -0.77 7.92 -29.74
C ASP A 35 -1.56 7.91 -28.44
N PHE A 36 -0.87 7.73 -27.31
CA PHE A 36 -1.50 7.81 -26.00
C PHE A 36 -1.61 9.27 -25.56
N PRO A 37 -2.82 9.82 -25.43
CA PRO A 37 -3.00 11.19 -24.99
C PRO A 37 -2.82 11.27 -23.46
N GLU A 38 -1.73 11.86 -23.01
CA GLU A 38 -1.46 12.04 -21.58
C GLU A 38 -2.46 13.02 -20.95
N GLU A 39 -2.77 14.10 -21.66
CA GLU A 39 -3.80 15.09 -21.28
C GLU A 39 -4.80 15.24 -22.43
N PRO A 40 -5.88 14.47 -22.46
CA PRO A 40 -6.83 14.50 -23.55
C PRO A 40 -7.63 15.80 -23.57
N LYS A 41 -7.46 16.60 -24.62
CA LYS A 41 -8.13 17.89 -24.81
C LYS A 41 -9.39 17.79 -25.65
N THR A 42 -9.41 16.85 -26.62
CA THR A 42 -10.54 16.64 -27.52
C THR A 42 -11.35 15.40 -27.14
N ASP A 43 -12.58 15.30 -27.62
CA ASP A 43 -13.42 14.12 -27.37
C ASP A 43 -12.86 12.86 -28.05
N GLU A 44 -12.14 13.01 -29.16
CA GLU A 44 -11.43 11.91 -29.81
C GLU A 44 -10.28 11.42 -28.93
N GLU A 45 -9.46 12.30 -28.36
CA GLU A 45 -8.40 11.94 -27.44
C GLU A 45 -8.94 11.30 -26.16
N LYS A 46 -10.06 11.79 -25.62
CA LYS A 46 -10.75 11.15 -24.49
C LYS A 46 -11.19 9.73 -24.83
N ALA A 47 -11.73 9.52 -26.04
CA ALA A 47 -12.13 8.21 -26.51
C ALA A 47 -10.93 7.26 -26.69
N ILE A 48 -9.80 7.75 -27.23
CA ILE A 48 -8.55 7.01 -27.35
C ILE A 48 -8.04 6.61 -25.95
N ARG A 49 -7.95 7.55 -25.03
CA ARG A 49 -7.53 7.27 -23.65
C ARG A 49 -8.45 6.27 -22.95
N ALA A 50 -9.75 6.37 -23.13
CA ALA A 50 -10.71 5.41 -22.60
C ALA A 50 -10.53 4.00 -23.19
N ARG A 51 -10.14 3.88 -24.47
CA ARG A 51 -9.78 2.59 -25.10
C ARG A 51 -8.53 1.99 -24.48
N TYR A 52 -7.46 2.78 -24.31
CA TYR A 52 -6.25 2.33 -23.62
C TYR A 52 -6.53 1.92 -22.18
N SER A 53 -7.30 2.70 -21.43
CA SER A 53 -7.69 2.41 -20.05
C SER A 53 -8.39 1.05 -19.89
N LYS A 54 -9.14 0.60 -20.91
CA LYS A 54 -9.76 -0.74 -20.92
C LYS A 54 -8.75 -1.88 -21.06
N CYS A 55 -7.57 -1.61 -21.63
CA CYS A 55 -6.50 -2.59 -21.81
C CYS A 55 -5.48 -2.56 -20.67
N LEU A 56 -5.44 -1.46 -19.91
CA LEU A 56 -4.55 -1.29 -18.77
C LEU A 56 -5.16 -1.91 -17.50
N GLY A 57 -4.30 -2.37 -16.61
CA GLY A 57 -4.67 -2.91 -15.32
C GLY A 57 -4.53 -4.41 -15.20
N SER A 58 -4.63 -4.90 -13.97
CA SER A 58 -4.52 -6.32 -13.63
C SER A 58 -5.79 -7.08 -13.96
N ALA A 59 -5.65 -8.27 -14.52
CA ALA A 59 -6.76 -9.22 -14.64
C ALA A 59 -7.19 -9.79 -13.27
N VAL A 60 -6.28 -9.79 -12.30
CA VAL A 60 -6.46 -10.36 -10.96
C VAL A 60 -7.15 -9.38 -10.02
N ASN A 61 -6.83 -8.08 -10.08
CA ASN A 61 -7.38 -7.08 -9.17
C ASN A 61 -8.92 -7.07 -9.06
N PRO A 62 -9.72 -7.16 -10.14
CA PRO A 62 -11.17 -7.23 -10.02
C PRO A 62 -11.65 -8.44 -9.21
N VAL A 63 -10.94 -9.57 -9.31
CA VAL A 63 -11.28 -10.79 -8.55
C VAL A 63 -10.86 -10.65 -7.10
N LEU A 64 -9.69 -10.10 -6.81
CA LEU A 64 -9.21 -9.84 -5.44
C LEU A 64 -10.19 -8.94 -4.66
N ARG A 65 -10.87 -8.01 -5.34
CA ARG A 65 -11.89 -7.15 -4.73
C ARG A 65 -13.18 -7.86 -4.33
N GLU A 66 -13.35 -9.14 -4.67
CA GLU A 66 -14.50 -9.94 -4.26
C GLU A 66 -14.26 -10.73 -2.95
N GLY A 67 -13.22 -10.40 -2.21
CA GLY A 67 -12.93 -10.98 -0.90
C GLY A 67 -12.09 -10.07 -0.01
N ASN A 68 -12.10 -10.36 1.28
CA ASN A 68 -11.21 -9.75 2.25
C ASN A 68 -9.89 -10.54 2.32
N SER A 69 -8.80 -9.87 2.73
CA SER A 69 -7.48 -10.48 2.73
C SER A 69 -7.11 -11.12 4.06
N ASP A 70 -6.41 -12.25 4.00
CA ASP A 70 -5.66 -12.87 5.09
C ASP A 70 -4.18 -12.86 4.67
N ARG A 71 -3.40 -11.94 5.23
CA ARG A 71 -1.96 -11.80 4.96
C ARG A 71 -1.16 -12.33 6.12
N ARG A 72 -0.16 -13.18 5.82
CA ARG A 72 0.68 -13.81 6.85
C ARG A 72 2.06 -14.16 6.33
N ALA A 73 3.04 -14.19 7.24
CA ALA A 73 4.35 -14.74 6.96
C ALA A 73 4.25 -16.27 6.86
N PRO A 74 4.76 -16.88 5.78
CA PRO A 74 4.82 -18.35 5.67
C PRO A 74 5.78 -18.93 6.71
N ALA A 75 5.45 -20.09 7.29
CA ALA A 75 6.26 -20.72 8.33
C ALA A 75 7.69 -21.05 7.84
N ALA A 76 7.83 -21.56 6.63
CA ALA A 76 9.14 -21.83 6.02
C ALA A 76 10.02 -20.58 5.94
N VAL A 77 9.46 -19.45 5.51
CA VAL A 77 10.19 -18.17 5.40
C VAL A 77 10.55 -17.61 6.77
N LYS A 78 9.62 -17.67 7.74
CA LYS A 78 9.91 -17.23 9.12
C LYS A 78 11.02 -18.05 9.76
N ASN A 79 10.97 -19.37 9.62
CA ASN A 79 12.00 -20.27 10.16
C ASN A 79 13.37 -20.02 9.52
N TYR A 80 13.40 -19.73 8.22
CA TYR A 80 14.63 -19.33 7.55
C TYR A 80 15.16 -17.99 8.07
N ALA A 81 14.30 -16.98 8.23
CA ALA A 81 14.69 -15.66 8.75
C ALA A 81 15.22 -15.73 10.20
N ARG A 82 14.67 -16.64 11.03
CA ARG A 82 15.19 -16.90 12.38
C ARG A 82 16.62 -17.45 12.37
N LYS A 83 16.92 -18.34 11.43
CA LYS A 83 18.26 -18.93 11.26
C LYS A 83 19.24 -17.98 10.59
N ASN A 84 18.74 -17.11 9.71
CA ASN A 84 19.51 -16.19 8.89
C ASN A 84 18.96 -14.75 9.05
N PRO A 85 19.12 -14.15 10.24
CA PRO A 85 18.53 -12.85 10.53
C PRO A 85 19.18 -11.76 9.67
N HIS A 86 18.35 -10.90 9.11
CA HIS A 86 18.80 -9.70 8.45
C HIS A 86 19.27 -8.66 9.49
N SER A 87 20.08 -7.70 9.05
CA SER A 87 20.56 -6.64 9.91
C SER A 87 19.45 -5.69 10.34
N MET A 88 19.45 -5.35 11.63
CA MET A 88 18.60 -4.34 12.23
C MET A 88 19.48 -3.27 12.85
N GLY A 89 19.17 -1.98 12.62
CA GLY A 89 19.89 -0.87 13.21
C GLY A 89 19.60 -0.72 14.71
N GLU A 90 20.54 -0.13 15.42
CA GLU A 90 20.37 0.14 16.85
C GLU A 90 19.52 1.39 17.09
N TRP A 91 18.60 1.31 18.03
CA TRP A 91 17.85 2.44 18.53
C TRP A 91 18.49 3.01 19.79
N SER A 92 18.44 4.32 19.93
CA SER A 92 18.90 5.04 21.11
C SER A 92 17.75 5.82 21.74
N MET A 93 17.69 5.84 23.06
CA MET A 93 16.79 6.74 23.79
C MET A 93 17.07 8.23 23.48
N ALA A 94 18.29 8.56 23.08
CA ALA A 94 18.68 9.91 22.68
C ALA A 94 18.29 10.27 21.25
N SER A 95 17.75 9.32 20.45
CA SER A 95 17.29 9.62 19.11
C SER A 95 16.20 10.68 19.11
N ARG A 96 16.36 11.70 18.27
CA ARG A 96 15.40 12.80 18.10
C ARG A 96 14.38 12.52 17.00
N THR A 97 14.50 11.38 16.32
CA THR A 97 13.55 10.97 15.27
C THR A 97 12.14 10.91 15.82
N HIS A 98 11.22 11.50 15.09
CA HIS A 98 9.79 11.51 15.43
C HIS A 98 8.93 11.74 14.20
N VAL A 99 7.63 11.45 14.33
CA VAL A 99 6.61 11.72 13.31
C VAL A 99 5.93 13.04 13.63
N ALA A 100 5.75 13.88 12.60
CA ALA A 100 4.90 15.06 12.66
C ALA A 100 3.69 14.88 11.72
N HIS A 101 2.49 15.26 12.21
CA HIS A 101 1.24 15.20 11.49
C HIS A 101 0.38 16.43 11.78
N MET A 102 -0.60 16.70 10.92
CA MET A 102 -1.57 17.77 11.14
C MET A 102 -2.39 17.49 12.39
N LYS A 103 -2.81 18.56 13.07
CA LYS A 103 -3.64 18.50 14.28
C LYS A 103 -5.07 19.01 14.05
N HIS A 104 -5.33 19.52 12.87
CA HIS A 104 -6.64 19.99 12.40
C HIS A 104 -6.60 20.14 10.88
N GLY A 105 -7.77 20.11 10.25
CA GLY A 105 -7.91 20.37 8.82
C GLY A 105 -7.42 19.27 7.89
N ASP A 106 -7.05 18.08 8.43
CA ASP A 106 -6.77 16.88 7.66
C ASP A 106 -8.01 15.96 7.59
N PHE A 107 -7.92 14.90 6.84
CA PHE A 107 -9.03 13.98 6.61
C PHE A 107 -9.61 13.41 7.90
N TYR A 108 -8.78 13.09 8.89
CA TYR A 108 -9.24 12.58 10.19
C TYR A 108 -10.17 13.57 10.91
N HIS A 109 -9.77 14.84 10.99
CA HIS A 109 -10.54 15.88 11.68
C HIS A 109 -11.73 16.39 10.85
N GLY A 110 -11.68 16.22 9.53
CA GLY A 110 -12.74 16.62 8.61
C GLY A 110 -13.73 15.50 8.27
N GLU A 111 -13.60 14.30 8.87
CA GLU A 111 -14.43 13.14 8.53
C GLU A 111 -15.83 13.22 9.15
N LYS A 112 -16.84 12.87 8.36
CA LYS A 112 -18.20 12.55 8.79
C LYS A 112 -18.58 11.20 8.21
N SER A 113 -19.35 10.40 8.95
CA SER A 113 -19.76 9.07 8.52
C SER A 113 -21.17 8.75 8.97
N MET A 114 -21.85 7.88 8.22
CA MET A 114 -23.15 7.34 8.60
C MET A 114 -23.39 5.96 7.98
N THR A 115 -24.20 5.15 8.64
CA THR A 115 -24.74 3.91 8.08
C THR A 115 -26.10 4.19 7.44
N LEU A 116 -26.29 3.71 6.20
CA LEU A 116 -27.54 3.89 5.48
C LEU A 116 -28.63 2.93 5.96
N ASP A 117 -29.81 3.44 6.20
CA ASP A 117 -31.02 2.69 6.57
C ASP A 117 -31.64 1.91 5.39
N LYS A 118 -31.50 2.44 4.19
CA LYS A 118 -32.05 1.90 2.94
C LYS A 118 -31.14 2.15 1.75
N ALA A 119 -31.39 1.43 0.65
CA ALA A 119 -30.67 1.67 -0.61
C ALA A 119 -31.03 3.05 -1.17
N ARG A 120 -30.03 3.76 -1.70
CA ARG A 120 -30.17 5.11 -2.25
C ARG A 120 -29.29 5.29 -3.48
N ASP A 121 -29.78 6.04 -4.47
CA ASP A 121 -28.97 6.57 -5.55
C ASP A 121 -28.57 8.00 -5.17
N VAL A 122 -27.26 8.26 -5.05
CA VAL A 122 -26.76 9.57 -4.63
C VAL A 122 -25.93 10.22 -5.72
N LYS A 123 -25.88 11.55 -5.71
CA LYS A 123 -24.91 12.37 -6.44
C LYS A 123 -23.99 13.09 -5.48
N MET A 124 -22.84 13.48 -5.96
CA MET A 124 -21.91 14.40 -5.27
C MET A 124 -21.94 15.73 -5.98
N ASP A 125 -22.21 16.80 -5.28
CA ASP A 125 -22.19 18.14 -5.82
C ASP A 125 -21.46 19.14 -4.91
N LEU A 126 -21.02 20.23 -5.50
CA LEU A 126 -20.47 21.40 -4.83
C LEU A 126 -21.39 22.59 -5.08
N VAL A 127 -21.95 23.14 -4.02
CA VAL A 127 -22.69 24.40 -4.10
C VAL A 127 -21.75 25.53 -3.71
N THR A 128 -21.40 26.34 -4.69
CA THR A 128 -20.45 27.45 -4.48
C THR A 128 -21.05 28.57 -3.66
N LYS A 129 -20.23 29.46 -3.10
CA LYS A 129 -20.69 30.66 -2.37
C LYS A 129 -21.55 31.59 -3.25
N SER A 130 -21.43 31.51 -4.58
CA SER A 130 -22.26 32.24 -5.54
C SER A 130 -23.63 31.57 -5.80
N GLY A 131 -23.89 30.40 -5.24
CA GLY A 131 -25.11 29.64 -5.45
C GLY A 131 -25.10 28.72 -6.69
N LYS A 132 -23.99 28.66 -7.43
CA LYS A 132 -23.83 27.74 -8.56
C LYS A 132 -23.64 26.32 -8.05
N THR A 133 -24.28 25.35 -8.67
CA THR A 133 -24.08 23.92 -8.39
C THR A 133 -23.16 23.30 -9.43
N ILE A 134 -22.06 22.71 -8.99
CA ILE A 134 -21.12 21.94 -9.81
C ILE A 134 -21.31 20.48 -9.46
N VAL A 135 -21.66 19.64 -10.44
CA VAL A 135 -21.79 18.19 -10.23
C VAL A 135 -20.39 17.56 -10.27
N LEU A 136 -19.94 17.06 -9.13
CA LEU A 136 -18.67 16.36 -8.99
C LEU A 136 -18.79 14.91 -9.50
N LYS A 137 -19.88 14.22 -9.11
CA LYS A 137 -20.22 12.89 -9.60
C LYS A 137 -21.73 12.73 -9.70
N PRO A 138 -22.28 12.41 -10.90
CA PRO A 138 -23.72 12.43 -11.13
C PRO A 138 -24.47 11.28 -10.47
N LEU A 139 -23.84 10.13 -10.26
CA LEU A 139 -24.51 8.94 -9.72
C LEU A 139 -23.53 8.01 -9.00
N THR A 140 -23.92 7.61 -7.79
CA THR A 140 -23.33 6.47 -7.07
C THR A 140 -24.47 5.68 -6.44
N LYS A 141 -24.52 4.38 -6.73
CA LYS A 141 -25.54 3.46 -6.16
C LYS A 141 -25.06 2.94 -4.82
N LEU A 142 -25.88 3.10 -3.81
CA LEU A 142 -25.63 2.67 -2.44
C LEU A 142 -26.68 1.66 -1.99
N GLN A 143 -26.27 0.70 -1.18
CA GLN A 143 -27.14 -0.35 -0.64
C GLN A 143 -27.55 -0.03 0.79
N ALA A 144 -28.62 -0.65 1.29
CA ALA A 144 -28.94 -0.60 2.70
C ALA A 144 -27.82 -1.21 3.54
N GLY A 145 -27.54 -0.59 4.68
CA GLY A 145 -26.48 -1.03 5.58
C GLY A 145 -25.07 -0.59 5.16
N GLU A 146 -24.87 0.04 4.00
CA GLU A 146 -23.55 0.61 3.67
C GLU A 146 -23.16 1.73 4.64
N ILE A 147 -21.88 1.77 4.98
CA ILE A 147 -21.27 2.94 5.63
C ILE A 147 -20.77 3.86 4.52
N ILE A 148 -21.11 5.13 4.60
CA ILE A 148 -20.56 6.17 3.74
C ILE A 148 -19.86 7.23 4.55
N ASP A 149 -18.77 7.75 4.01
CA ASP A 149 -17.97 8.80 4.62
C ASP A 149 -17.84 9.98 3.67
N SER A 150 -17.73 11.17 4.26
CA SER A 150 -17.32 12.38 3.59
C SER A 150 -16.20 13.01 4.42
N MET A 151 -15.08 13.34 3.77
CA MET A 151 -13.93 13.93 4.46
C MET A 151 -13.20 14.93 3.56
N TYR A 152 -12.52 15.87 4.18
CA TYR A 152 -11.73 16.86 3.43
C TYR A 152 -10.41 17.15 4.12
N MET A 153 -9.44 17.60 3.32
CA MET A 153 -8.18 18.16 3.79
C MET A 153 -8.11 19.62 3.34
N SER A 154 -7.92 20.50 4.29
CA SER A 154 -7.76 21.93 4.02
C SER A 154 -6.38 22.21 3.44
N LYS A 155 -6.35 22.77 2.23
CA LYS A 155 -5.12 23.25 1.59
C LYS A 155 -4.38 24.24 2.46
N LYS A 156 -5.13 25.21 3.06
CA LYS A 156 -4.51 26.23 3.92
C LYS A 156 -3.84 25.59 5.13
N ALA A 157 -4.56 24.73 5.86
CA ALA A 157 -4.02 24.05 7.04
C ALA A 157 -2.82 23.17 6.69
N LEU A 158 -2.84 22.49 5.54
CA LEU A 158 -1.73 21.68 5.04
C LEU A 158 -0.50 22.54 4.72
N CYS A 159 -0.68 23.66 4.04
CA CYS A 159 0.43 24.57 3.73
C CYS A 159 1.02 25.21 5.00
N ASP A 160 0.18 25.64 5.94
CA ASP A 160 0.61 26.18 7.24
C ASP A 160 1.40 25.10 8.03
N PHE A 161 0.93 23.85 8.02
CA PHE A 161 1.63 22.71 8.62
C PHE A 161 3.01 22.49 8.00
N TYR A 162 3.13 22.49 6.67
CA TYR A 162 4.43 22.32 6.02
C TYR A 162 5.41 23.45 6.38
N GLU A 163 4.98 24.70 6.33
CA GLU A 163 5.84 25.83 6.67
C GLU A 163 6.33 25.74 8.12
N GLU A 164 5.43 25.40 9.06
CA GLU A 164 5.76 25.20 10.47
C GLU A 164 6.78 24.08 10.65
N GLN A 165 6.54 22.91 10.03
CA GLN A 165 7.38 21.74 10.22
C GLN A 165 8.74 21.87 9.53
N PHE A 166 8.81 22.54 8.39
CA PHE A 166 10.08 22.83 7.71
C PHE A 166 10.94 23.78 8.56
N GLU A 167 10.34 24.82 9.09
CA GLU A 167 11.05 25.78 9.93
C GLU A 167 11.50 25.15 11.26
N ASP A 168 10.68 24.30 11.87
CA ASP A 168 11.06 23.59 13.08
C ASP A 168 12.22 22.59 12.82
N ALA A 169 12.15 21.83 11.71
CA ALA A 169 13.24 20.94 11.33
C ALA A 169 14.56 21.68 11.09
N ARG A 170 14.48 22.84 10.40
CA ARG A 170 15.64 23.73 10.17
C ARG A 170 16.24 24.23 11.49
N LYS A 171 15.41 24.75 12.40
CA LYS A 171 15.86 25.27 13.71
C LYS A 171 16.45 24.21 14.61
N THR A 172 15.88 23.02 14.58
CA THR A 172 16.34 21.90 15.40
C THR A 172 17.48 21.12 14.77
N GLY A 173 17.84 21.41 13.52
CA GLY A 173 18.88 20.69 12.78
C GLY A 173 18.52 19.21 12.53
N LEU A 174 17.22 18.90 12.41
CA LEU A 174 16.74 17.58 12.01
C LEU A 174 16.59 17.50 10.50
N MET A 175 16.97 16.38 9.95
CA MET A 175 16.67 16.06 8.55
C MET A 175 15.18 15.85 8.37
N LEU A 176 14.64 16.26 7.23
CA LEU A 176 13.22 16.18 6.91
C LEU A 176 12.94 15.06 5.94
N SER A 177 11.86 14.31 6.16
CA SER A 177 11.31 13.38 5.17
C SER A 177 9.79 13.45 5.10
N LEU A 178 9.24 13.41 3.89
CA LEU A 178 7.80 13.34 3.64
C LEU A 178 7.42 11.92 3.23
N HIS A 179 6.33 11.41 3.78
CA HIS A 179 5.82 10.08 3.50
C HIS A 179 4.34 10.16 3.13
N VAL A 180 3.97 9.62 1.97
CA VAL A 180 2.61 9.66 1.41
C VAL A 180 2.16 8.28 0.93
N LYS A 181 0.85 8.09 0.72
CA LYS A 181 0.26 6.85 0.19
C LYS A 181 -0.24 7.04 -1.25
N ALA A 182 0.61 7.54 -2.14
CA ALA A 182 0.22 7.90 -3.51
C ALA A 182 -0.18 6.69 -4.39
N THR A 183 0.21 5.47 -4.03
CA THR A 183 -0.14 4.26 -4.78
C THR A 183 -1.61 3.85 -4.65
N MET A 184 -2.22 4.05 -3.49
CA MET A 184 -3.64 3.81 -3.26
C MET A 184 -4.45 5.10 -3.40
N MET A 185 -4.01 6.18 -2.78
CA MET A 185 -4.67 7.49 -2.78
C MET A 185 -4.17 8.34 -3.96
N LYS A 186 -4.47 7.86 -5.16
CA LYS A 186 -3.88 8.32 -6.44
C LYS A 186 -4.25 9.75 -6.83
N VAL A 187 -5.28 10.35 -6.23
CA VAL A 187 -5.66 11.74 -6.46
C VAL A 187 -5.22 12.60 -5.28
N SER A 188 -5.62 12.25 -4.04
CA SER A 188 -5.37 13.10 -2.88
C SER A 188 -3.89 13.22 -2.53
N HIS A 189 -3.13 12.13 -2.49
CA HIS A 189 -1.75 12.18 -1.98
C HIS A 189 -0.72 12.79 -2.93
N PRO A 190 -0.83 12.70 -4.27
CA PRO A 190 -0.02 13.54 -5.16
C PRO A 190 -0.23 15.03 -4.96
N ILE A 191 -1.48 15.48 -4.71
CA ILE A 191 -1.77 16.89 -4.40
C ILE A 191 -1.12 17.31 -3.08
N VAL A 192 -1.27 16.47 -2.03
CA VAL A 192 -0.59 16.66 -0.73
C VAL A 192 0.92 16.78 -0.90
N PHE A 193 1.53 15.94 -1.72
CA PHE A 193 2.95 15.98 -2.03
C PHE A 193 3.34 17.24 -2.80
N GLY A 194 2.55 17.62 -3.80
CA GLY A 194 2.79 18.82 -4.61
C GLY A 194 2.81 20.11 -3.77
N HIS A 195 1.96 20.21 -2.75
CA HIS A 195 2.00 21.33 -1.81
C HIS A 195 3.31 21.39 -1.01
N ALA A 196 3.85 20.25 -0.58
CA ALA A 196 5.17 20.21 0.08
C ALA A 196 6.28 20.73 -0.85
N VAL A 197 6.28 20.32 -2.12
CA VAL A 197 7.24 20.81 -3.12
C VAL A 197 7.12 22.33 -3.28
N ARG A 198 5.89 22.87 -3.46
CA ARG A 198 5.67 24.33 -3.61
C ARG A 198 6.13 25.12 -2.39
N ILE A 199 5.88 24.60 -1.18
CA ILE A 199 6.28 25.27 0.06
C ILE A 199 7.80 25.19 0.27
N PHE A 200 8.42 24.06 -0.03
CA PHE A 200 9.87 23.92 0.14
C PHE A 200 10.63 24.85 -0.82
N TYR A 201 10.19 24.94 -2.08
CA TYR A 201 10.81 25.75 -3.14
C TYR A 201 10.07 27.08 -3.39
N LYS A 202 9.37 27.62 -2.38
CA LYS A 202 8.49 28.80 -2.54
C LYS A 202 9.16 30.00 -3.20
N ASP A 203 10.45 30.23 -2.92
CA ASP A 203 11.17 31.38 -3.47
C ASP A 203 11.43 31.22 -4.97
N ALA A 204 11.78 30.03 -5.41
CA ALA A 204 11.90 29.69 -6.83
C ALA A 204 10.54 29.78 -7.55
N PHE A 205 9.46 29.29 -6.92
CA PHE A 205 8.10 29.40 -7.47
C PHE A 205 7.60 30.85 -7.50
N ALA A 206 7.98 31.68 -6.54
CA ALA A 206 7.65 33.14 -6.56
C ALA A 206 8.33 33.84 -7.74
N LYS A 207 9.56 33.47 -8.07
CA LYS A 207 10.33 34.07 -9.17
C LYS A 207 9.94 33.52 -10.54
N HIS A 208 9.80 32.18 -10.65
CA HIS A 208 9.64 31.49 -11.93
C HIS A 208 8.24 30.87 -12.13
N GLY A 209 7.27 31.11 -11.24
CA GLY A 209 5.96 30.45 -11.28
C GLY A 209 5.24 30.59 -12.61
N LYS A 210 5.25 31.78 -13.22
CA LYS A 210 4.67 32.01 -14.54
C LYS A 210 5.32 31.17 -15.63
N LEU A 211 6.65 31.06 -15.61
CA LEU A 211 7.40 30.20 -16.52
C LEU A 211 7.04 28.71 -16.31
N PHE A 212 6.91 28.28 -15.06
CA PHE A 212 6.53 26.90 -14.73
C PHE A 212 5.12 26.56 -15.21
N ASP A 213 4.18 27.51 -15.09
CA ASP A 213 2.82 27.35 -15.61
C ASP A 213 2.82 27.28 -17.16
N GLU A 214 3.60 28.11 -17.84
CA GLU A 214 3.76 28.09 -19.31
C GLU A 214 4.37 26.77 -19.81
N LEU A 215 5.31 26.19 -19.06
CA LEU A 215 5.92 24.89 -19.35
C LEU A 215 5.01 23.70 -18.98
N GLY A 216 3.91 23.94 -18.29
CA GLY A 216 3.02 22.90 -17.80
C GLY A 216 3.67 22.03 -16.71
N VAL A 217 4.41 22.64 -15.78
CA VAL A 217 4.98 21.95 -14.63
C VAL A 217 3.88 21.47 -13.68
N ASN A 218 3.85 20.19 -13.39
CA ASN A 218 2.91 19.60 -12.43
C ASN A 218 3.68 19.01 -11.25
N VAL A 219 3.78 19.75 -10.16
CA VAL A 219 4.50 19.34 -8.94
C VAL A 219 3.83 18.18 -8.18
N ASN A 220 2.59 17.84 -8.51
CA ASN A 220 1.95 16.64 -7.98
C ASN A 220 2.67 15.34 -8.44
N ASN A 221 3.46 15.46 -9.50
CA ASN A 221 4.37 14.40 -9.96
C ASN A 221 5.78 14.52 -9.33
N GLY A 222 6.04 15.53 -8.53
CA GLY A 222 7.31 15.79 -7.86
C GLY A 222 8.27 16.68 -8.65
N LEU A 223 9.46 16.88 -8.09
CA LEU A 223 10.53 17.67 -8.72
C LEU A 223 11.01 17.08 -10.04
N VAL A 224 10.92 15.77 -10.22
CA VAL A 224 11.28 15.12 -11.49
C VAL A 224 10.55 15.77 -12.67
N ASN A 225 9.26 16.08 -12.51
CA ASN A 225 8.49 16.72 -13.57
C ASN A 225 8.97 18.15 -13.86
N LEU A 226 9.35 18.90 -12.81
CA LEU A 226 9.93 20.24 -12.98
C LEU A 226 11.26 20.14 -13.74
N TYR A 227 12.17 19.26 -13.34
CA TYR A 227 13.45 19.07 -14.03
C TYR A 227 13.25 18.68 -15.49
N GLU A 228 12.38 17.71 -15.79
CA GLU A 228 12.07 17.32 -17.17
C GLU A 228 11.56 18.48 -18.03
N LYS A 229 10.76 19.38 -17.47
CA LYS A 229 10.19 20.51 -18.19
C LYS A 229 11.21 21.62 -18.47
N ILE A 230 12.07 21.92 -17.50
CA ILE A 230 13.09 22.98 -17.69
C ILE A 230 14.22 22.58 -18.63
N GLU A 231 14.44 21.30 -18.92
CA GLU A 231 15.41 20.82 -19.91
C GLU A 231 15.14 21.39 -21.32
N THR A 232 13.92 21.86 -21.60
CA THR A 232 13.56 22.49 -22.87
C THR A 232 13.95 23.97 -22.97
N LEU A 233 14.44 24.55 -21.88
CA LEU A 233 14.80 25.97 -21.83
C LEU A 233 16.17 26.26 -22.48
N PRO A 234 16.39 27.52 -22.93
CA PRO A 234 17.74 27.97 -23.26
C PRO A 234 18.69 27.83 -22.07
N ALA A 235 19.94 27.44 -22.31
CA ALA A 235 20.91 27.10 -21.26
C ALA A 235 21.04 28.16 -20.16
N SER A 236 21.07 29.45 -20.52
CA SER A 236 21.19 30.54 -19.52
C SER A 236 20.01 30.61 -18.57
N LEU A 237 18.78 30.38 -19.06
CA LEU A 237 17.56 30.41 -18.25
C LEU A 237 17.43 29.12 -17.44
N HIS A 238 17.78 27.96 -18.04
CA HIS A 238 17.88 26.70 -17.32
C HIS A 238 18.83 26.81 -16.11
N ASP A 239 20.04 27.31 -16.32
CA ASP A 239 21.04 27.48 -15.25
C ASP A 239 20.58 28.49 -14.17
N GLU A 240 19.83 29.50 -14.55
CA GLU A 240 19.23 30.43 -13.61
C GLU A 240 18.21 29.73 -12.72
N VAL A 241 17.28 28.99 -13.31
CA VAL A 241 16.25 28.22 -12.56
C VAL A 241 16.90 27.22 -11.62
N ILE A 242 17.91 26.46 -12.09
CA ILE A 242 18.64 25.50 -11.26
C ILE A 242 19.33 26.17 -10.07
N ARG A 243 19.99 27.32 -10.26
CA ARG A 243 20.59 28.07 -9.15
C ARG A 243 19.58 28.50 -8.12
N ASP A 244 18.41 28.99 -8.55
CA ASP A 244 17.35 29.45 -7.64
C ASP A 244 16.71 28.28 -6.88
N LEU A 245 16.56 27.11 -7.50
CA LEU A 245 16.12 25.90 -6.81
C LEU A 245 17.15 25.47 -5.76
N HIS A 246 18.44 25.51 -6.08
CA HIS A 246 19.51 25.19 -5.13
C HIS A 246 19.57 26.19 -3.98
N ALA A 247 19.39 27.49 -4.24
CA ALA A 247 19.38 28.52 -3.21
C ALA A 247 18.28 28.31 -2.16
N CYS A 248 17.16 27.68 -2.52
CA CYS A 248 16.11 27.35 -1.55
C CYS A 248 16.64 26.44 -0.42
N HIS A 249 17.59 25.56 -0.70
CA HIS A 249 18.15 24.65 0.33
C HIS A 249 18.95 25.38 1.42
N GLU A 250 19.45 26.58 1.16
CA GLU A 250 20.19 27.38 2.15
C GLU A 250 19.31 27.82 3.32
N HIS A 251 18.01 27.95 3.09
CA HIS A 251 17.03 28.44 4.05
C HIS A 251 15.99 27.39 4.47
N ARG A 252 16.21 26.13 4.06
CA ARG A 252 15.32 24.99 4.35
C ARG A 252 16.06 23.90 5.12
N PRO A 253 15.36 22.95 5.76
CA PRO A 253 16.00 21.81 6.40
C PRO A 253 16.65 20.91 5.36
N GLU A 254 17.65 20.12 5.80
CA GLU A 254 18.20 19.05 4.97
C GLU A 254 17.12 18.02 4.65
N LEU A 255 17.03 17.61 3.38
CA LEU A 255 16.11 16.57 2.95
C LEU A 255 16.74 15.17 3.05
N ALA A 256 15.94 14.21 3.49
CA ALA A 256 16.29 12.80 3.35
C ALA A 256 16.43 12.43 1.86
N MET A 257 17.39 11.55 1.56
CA MET A 257 17.68 11.14 0.20
C MET A 257 17.06 9.76 -0.10
N VAL A 258 16.50 9.63 -1.29
CA VAL A 258 16.10 8.34 -1.87
C VAL A 258 17.32 7.64 -2.48
N ASP A 259 18.17 8.41 -3.16
CA ASP A 259 19.43 7.96 -3.71
C ASP A 259 20.47 9.08 -3.56
N SER A 260 21.31 8.99 -2.52
CA SER A 260 22.34 10.01 -2.25
C SER A 260 23.40 10.11 -3.36
N ALA A 261 23.73 8.98 -4.00
CA ALA A 261 24.74 8.96 -5.06
C ALA A 261 24.28 9.67 -6.34
N LYS A 262 22.97 9.69 -6.58
CA LYS A 262 22.35 10.37 -7.73
C LYS A 262 21.75 11.74 -7.41
N GLY A 263 21.81 12.17 -6.14
CA GLY A 263 21.21 13.43 -5.71
C GLY A 263 19.68 13.41 -5.69
N ILE A 264 19.05 12.22 -5.66
CA ILE A 264 17.59 12.08 -5.64
C ILE A 264 17.09 12.27 -4.22
N SER A 265 16.39 13.39 -3.98
CA SER A 265 15.84 13.72 -2.67
C SER A 265 14.46 13.11 -2.44
N ASN A 266 14.00 13.18 -1.20
CA ASN A 266 12.66 12.78 -0.77
C ASN A 266 11.51 13.54 -1.48
N LEU A 267 11.74 14.73 -2.04
CA LEU A 267 10.75 15.50 -2.80
C LEU A 267 10.82 15.27 -4.33
N HIS A 268 11.60 14.28 -4.78
CA HIS A 268 11.77 13.99 -6.20
C HIS A 268 10.49 13.48 -6.86
N ALA A 269 9.88 12.44 -6.30
CA ALA A 269 8.62 11.89 -6.79
C ALA A 269 7.79 11.28 -5.65
N PRO A 270 6.44 11.40 -5.66
CA PRO A 270 5.59 10.86 -4.61
C PRO A 270 5.65 9.33 -4.50
N ASN A 271 5.98 8.63 -5.59
CA ASN A 271 6.13 7.17 -5.60
C ASN A 271 7.44 6.68 -4.97
N ASP A 272 8.41 7.56 -4.74
CA ASP A 272 9.66 7.22 -4.08
C ASP A 272 9.52 7.15 -2.54
N VAL A 273 8.44 7.68 -2.00
CA VAL A 273 8.23 7.91 -0.57
C VAL A 273 6.91 7.32 -0.06
N ILE A 274 6.58 6.13 -0.55
CA ILE A 274 5.39 5.40 -0.11
C ILE A 274 5.54 5.03 1.36
N VAL A 275 4.63 5.54 2.20
CA VAL A 275 4.70 5.49 3.67
C VAL A 275 4.84 4.08 4.23
N ASP A 276 4.16 3.11 3.63
CA ASP A 276 4.18 1.70 4.04
C ASP A 276 5.50 0.98 3.72
N ALA A 277 6.35 1.57 2.90
CA ALA A 277 7.72 1.06 2.65
C ALA A 277 8.78 1.96 3.30
N SER A 278 8.67 3.28 3.18
CA SER A 278 9.70 4.22 3.65
C SER A 278 9.76 4.35 5.17
N MET A 279 8.62 4.31 5.87
CA MET A 279 8.60 4.33 7.33
C MET A 279 9.17 3.05 7.95
N PRO A 280 8.79 1.84 7.54
CA PRO A 280 9.43 0.61 8.01
C PRO A 280 10.93 0.56 7.73
N ALA A 281 11.39 1.04 6.57
CA ALA A 281 12.81 1.12 6.26
C ALA A 281 13.57 2.02 7.24
N MET A 282 13.02 3.18 7.58
CA MET A 282 13.58 4.09 8.59
C MET A 282 13.61 3.43 9.99
N ILE A 283 12.50 2.80 10.41
CA ILE A 283 12.39 2.13 11.71
C ILE A 283 13.41 1.00 11.83
N ARG A 284 13.55 0.18 10.78
CA ARG A 284 14.48 -0.94 10.74
C ARG A 284 15.93 -0.53 10.97
N ILE A 285 16.36 0.63 10.47
CA ILE A 285 17.73 1.12 10.58
C ILE A 285 17.96 2.05 11.79
N GLY A 286 17.14 1.93 12.82
CA GLY A 286 17.29 2.69 14.07
C GLY A 286 16.73 4.10 14.02
N GLY A 287 15.70 4.33 13.19
CA GLY A 287 15.02 5.62 13.09
C GLY A 287 15.77 6.67 12.27
N LYS A 288 16.67 6.26 11.41
CA LYS A 288 17.51 7.17 10.62
C LYS A 288 17.16 7.07 9.14
N MET A 289 17.45 8.13 8.40
CA MET A 289 17.44 8.14 6.94
C MET A 289 18.78 8.68 6.43
N TRP A 290 19.03 8.47 5.14
CA TRP A 290 20.29 8.88 4.51
C TRP A 290 20.26 10.36 4.14
N GLY A 291 21.28 11.12 4.54
CA GLY A 291 21.50 12.50 4.11
C GLY A 291 22.20 12.58 2.75
N ALA A 292 22.33 13.80 2.23
CA ALA A 292 23.03 14.06 0.97
C ALA A 292 24.52 13.66 1.02
N ASP A 293 25.11 13.66 2.21
CA ASP A 293 26.49 13.20 2.47
C ASP A 293 26.63 11.67 2.58
N GLY A 294 25.56 10.93 2.31
CA GLY A 294 25.52 9.48 2.41
C GLY A 294 25.58 8.92 3.84
N LYS A 295 25.34 9.76 4.86
CA LYS A 295 25.34 9.33 6.27
C LYS A 295 23.93 9.23 6.84
N PRO A 296 23.67 8.27 7.73
CA PRO A 296 22.37 8.13 8.39
C PRO A 296 22.21 9.19 9.50
N LYS A 297 21.08 9.88 9.50
CA LYS A 297 20.75 10.98 10.43
C LYS A 297 19.38 10.80 11.04
N ASP A 298 19.20 11.32 12.26
CA ASP A 298 17.88 11.44 12.89
C ASP A 298 16.97 12.32 12.03
N THR A 299 15.71 11.93 11.92
CA THR A 299 14.80 12.46 10.91
C THR A 299 13.46 12.87 11.52
N LYS A 300 12.96 14.02 11.11
CA LYS A 300 11.57 14.42 11.28
C LYS A 300 10.76 13.87 10.11
N ALA A 301 9.95 12.84 10.38
CA ALA A 301 9.10 12.22 9.36
C ALA A 301 7.74 12.90 9.30
N LEU A 302 7.41 13.51 8.16
CA LEU A 302 6.11 14.12 7.95
C LEU A 302 5.13 13.11 7.35
N ILE A 303 4.06 12.85 8.06
CA ILE A 303 2.89 12.11 7.58
C ILE A 303 1.69 13.04 7.80
N PRO A 304 1.31 13.89 6.83
CA PRO A 304 0.34 14.96 7.05
C PRO A 304 -1.00 14.48 7.61
N GLU A 305 -1.55 13.41 7.04
CA GLU A 305 -2.80 12.80 7.50
C GLU A 305 -2.59 12.08 8.84
N SER A 306 -3.26 12.57 9.88
CA SER A 306 -3.07 12.06 11.24
C SER A 306 -3.74 10.71 11.51
N THR A 307 -4.61 10.23 10.63
CA THR A 307 -5.39 9.00 10.80
C THR A 307 -4.51 7.83 11.25
N PHE A 308 -3.38 7.63 10.54
CA PHE A 308 -2.48 6.50 10.80
C PHE A 308 -1.05 6.93 11.16
N ALA A 309 -0.74 8.22 11.15
CA ALA A 309 0.59 8.73 11.46
C ALA A 309 1.05 8.32 12.87
N ARG A 310 0.11 8.33 13.82
CA ARG A 310 0.37 8.04 15.24
C ARG A 310 0.85 6.62 15.52
N ILE A 311 0.51 5.64 14.67
CA ILE A 311 1.01 4.26 14.83
C ILE A 311 2.53 4.19 14.68
N TYR A 312 3.09 4.92 13.72
CA TYR A 312 4.54 4.97 13.52
C TYR A 312 5.26 5.69 14.65
N GLN A 313 4.66 6.76 15.19
CA GLN A 313 5.20 7.40 16.39
C GLN A 313 5.24 6.45 17.59
N GLU A 314 4.20 5.60 17.75
CA GLU A 314 4.17 4.60 18.81
C GLU A 314 5.29 3.56 18.63
N VAL A 315 5.52 3.08 17.40
CA VAL A 315 6.66 2.17 17.11
C VAL A 315 7.99 2.84 17.44
N ILE A 316 8.17 4.09 17.05
CA ILE A 316 9.41 4.85 17.34
C ILE A 316 9.61 4.98 18.85
N ASN A 317 8.58 5.36 19.59
CA ASN A 317 8.64 5.48 21.06
C ASN A 317 8.99 4.13 21.71
N PHE A 318 8.37 3.06 21.23
CA PHE A 318 8.62 1.71 21.73
C PHE A 318 10.07 1.28 21.46
N CYS A 319 10.55 1.49 20.24
CA CYS A 319 11.94 1.15 19.87
C CYS A 319 12.98 2.00 20.61
N LYS A 320 12.72 3.27 20.88
CA LYS A 320 13.61 4.11 21.72
C LYS A 320 13.80 3.54 23.11
N THR A 321 12.74 2.96 23.68
CA THR A 321 12.77 2.43 25.06
C THR A 321 13.28 1.00 25.14
N ASN A 322 12.92 0.15 24.15
CA ASN A 322 13.15 -1.29 24.21
C ASN A 322 14.24 -1.78 23.24
N GLY A 323 14.77 -0.92 22.38
CA GLY A 323 15.61 -1.32 21.26
C GLY A 323 14.82 -1.82 20.06
N ASN A 324 15.52 -2.26 19.03
CA ASN A 324 14.90 -2.84 17.83
C ASN A 324 14.43 -4.28 18.07
N PHE A 325 13.55 -4.77 17.21
CA PHE A 325 13.11 -6.17 17.27
C PHE A 325 14.21 -7.10 16.79
N ASP A 326 14.25 -8.30 17.36
CA ASP A 326 15.16 -9.36 16.92
C ASP A 326 14.39 -10.35 16.02
N PRO A 327 14.74 -10.47 14.74
CA PRO A 327 14.09 -11.41 13.81
C PRO A 327 14.13 -12.87 14.27
N ARG A 328 15.11 -13.23 15.14
CA ARG A 328 15.26 -14.58 15.69
C ARG A 328 14.17 -14.94 16.70
N THR A 329 13.66 -13.94 17.43
CA THR A 329 12.80 -14.18 18.59
C THR A 329 11.43 -13.53 18.52
N MET A 330 11.25 -12.51 17.67
CA MET A 330 10.00 -11.76 17.59
C MET A 330 8.81 -12.63 17.13
N GLY A 331 7.63 -12.28 17.65
CA GLY A 331 6.35 -12.83 17.20
C GLY A 331 5.99 -12.42 15.77
N THR A 332 4.94 -13.03 15.21
CA THR A 332 4.37 -12.65 13.90
C THR A 332 3.06 -11.90 14.05
N VAL A 333 2.77 -11.03 13.07
CA VAL A 333 1.55 -10.23 13.05
C VAL A 333 0.84 -10.44 11.71
N PRO A 334 0.08 -11.55 11.56
CA PRO A 334 -0.79 -11.71 10.41
C PRO A 334 -1.88 -10.65 10.42
N ASN A 335 -2.43 -10.36 9.23
CA ASN A 335 -3.45 -9.32 9.06
C ASN A 335 -4.69 -9.87 8.37
N VAL A 336 -5.85 -9.54 8.92
CA VAL A 336 -7.15 -9.71 8.27
C VAL A 336 -7.65 -8.33 7.84
N GLY A 337 -7.67 -8.08 6.53
CA GLY A 337 -7.91 -6.77 5.94
C GLY A 337 -9.27 -6.63 5.28
N LEU A 338 -10.02 -5.59 5.63
CA LEU A 338 -11.28 -5.20 5.01
C LEU A 338 -11.00 -4.54 3.66
N MET A 339 -11.16 -5.26 2.56
CA MET A 339 -10.94 -4.73 1.21
C MET A 339 -11.98 -5.15 0.17
N ALA A 340 -12.86 -6.08 0.54
CA ALA A 340 -13.87 -6.61 -0.38
C ALA A 340 -14.75 -5.51 -0.94
N GLN A 341 -15.08 -5.61 -2.22
CA GLN A 341 -15.96 -4.68 -2.93
C GLN A 341 -15.50 -3.22 -2.83
N GLN A 342 -14.19 -3.00 -2.89
CA GLN A 342 -13.56 -1.68 -2.84
C GLN A 342 -13.75 -0.95 -1.49
N ALA A 343 -13.91 -1.71 -0.41
CA ALA A 343 -14.01 -1.14 0.93
C ALA A 343 -12.82 -0.22 1.24
N GLU A 344 -13.11 0.98 1.75
CA GLU A 344 -12.10 1.97 2.16
C GLU A 344 -11.06 2.34 1.07
N GLU A 345 -11.45 2.36 -0.18
CA GLU A 345 -10.58 2.89 -1.25
C GLU A 345 -10.57 4.43 -1.23
N TYR A 346 -9.96 5.00 -0.21
CA TYR A 346 -9.82 6.44 -0.04
C TYR A 346 -8.93 7.06 -1.12
N GLY A 347 -9.28 8.27 -1.56
CA GLY A 347 -8.46 9.02 -2.51
C GLY A 347 -8.45 8.47 -3.94
N SER A 348 -9.42 7.59 -4.30
CA SER A 348 -9.60 7.08 -5.66
C SER A 348 -10.15 8.14 -6.62
N HIS A 349 -9.90 7.97 -7.91
CA HIS A 349 -10.23 8.96 -8.96
C HIS A 349 -11.71 9.34 -9.04
N ASP A 350 -12.59 8.39 -8.79
CA ASP A 350 -14.03 8.53 -9.06
C ASP A 350 -14.82 9.21 -7.93
N LYS A 351 -14.20 9.35 -6.76
CA LYS A 351 -14.84 9.92 -5.56
C LYS A 351 -13.91 10.87 -4.78
N THR A 352 -12.86 11.36 -5.41
CA THR A 352 -11.90 12.30 -4.81
C THR A 352 -11.70 13.48 -5.75
N PHE A 353 -11.81 14.69 -5.21
CA PHE A 353 -11.84 15.92 -5.99
C PHE A 353 -10.98 16.99 -5.32
N GLU A 354 -10.16 17.69 -6.11
CA GLU A 354 -9.63 19.00 -5.74
C GLU A 354 -10.72 20.03 -6.00
N ILE A 355 -11.03 20.84 -4.99
CA ILE A 355 -12.15 21.78 -5.03
C ILE A 355 -11.78 23.02 -5.86
N ALA A 356 -12.57 23.28 -6.89
CA ALA A 356 -12.31 24.38 -7.82
C ALA A 356 -12.75 25.75 -7.30
N GLU A 357 -13.77 25.81 -6.46
CA GLU A 357 -14.34 27.06 -5.90
C GLU A 357 -14.83 26.80 -4.47
N ALA A 358 -14.71 27.78 -3.60
CA ALA A 358 -15.20 27.68 -2.23
C ALA A 358 -16.72 27.47 -2.18
N GLY A 359 -17.16 26.57 -1.29
CA GLY A 359 -18.58 26.23 -1.18
C GLY A 359 -18.89 25.13 -0.18
N GLU A 360 -19.99 24.43 -0.40
CA GLU A 360 -20.40 23.26 0.36
C GLU A 360 -20.40 22.03 -0.55
N ALA A 361 -19.49 21.08 -0.27
CA ALA A 361 -19.47 19.76 -0.91
C ALA A 361 -20.49 18.85 -0.23
N ARG A 362 -21.33 18.16 -1.03
CA ARG A 362 -22.49 17.42 -0.52
C ARG A 362 -22.62 16.05 -1.17
N ILE A 363 -23.13 15.10 -0.40
CA ILE A 363 -23.69 13.82 -0.88
C ILE A 363 -25.21 13.94 -0.78
N VAL A 364 -25.89 13.86 -1.91
CA VAL A 364 -27.33 14.16 -2.02
C VAL A 364 -28.08 12.96 -2.59
N ASP A 365 -29.14 12.52 -1.93
CA ASP A 365 -30.08 11.53 -2.43
C ASP A 365 -30.80 12.10 -3.66
N ILE A 366 -30.70 11.42 -4.79
CA ILE A 366 -31.24 11.92 -6.07
C ILE A 366 -32.76 11.92 -6.06
N ALA A 367 -33.38 10.93 -5.40
CA ALA A 367 -34.83 10.77 -5.41
C ALA A 367 -35.56 11.78 -4.51
N THR A 368 -34.94 12.14 -3.36
CA THR A 368 -35.58 12.98 -2.36
C THR A 368 -34.99 14.40 -2.29
N GLY A 369 -33.77 14.60 -2.80
CA GLY A 369 -33.03 15.84 -2.63
C GLY A 369 -32.43 16.01 -1.22
N GLU A 370 -32.53 15.01 -0.35
CA GLU A 370 -31.99 15.02 1.00
C GLU A 370 -30.44 15.08 0.95
N VAL A 371 -29.86 16.02 1.71
CA VAL A 371 -28.39 16.07 1.91
C VAL A 371 -28.03 15.12 3.03
N LEU A 372 -27.33 14.03 2.68
CA LEU A 372 -26.92 13.00 3.63
C LEU A 372 -25.69 13.42 4.44
N LEU A 373 -24.67 13.90 3.77
CA LEU A 373 -23.46 14.44 4.36
C LEU A 373 -23.04 15.71 3.61
N SER A 374 -22.53 16.69 4.33
CA SER A 374 -21.99 17.92 3.72
C SER A 374 -20.83 18.49 4.51
N GLN A 375 -19.96 19.24 3.82
CA GLN A 375 -18.81 19.94 4.40
C GLN A 375 -18.54 21.25 3.67
N ASN A 376 -18.23 22.28 4.45
CA ASN A 376 -17.70 23.51 3.90
C ASN A 376 -16.25 23.30 3.46
N VAL A 377 -15.95 23.73 2.26
CA VAL A 377 -14.64 23.58 1.62
C VAL A 377 -14.23 24.88 0.95
N GLU A 378 -12.93 25.12 0.87
CA GLU A 378 -12.35 26.26 0.18
C GLU A 378 -11.68 25.81 -1.13
N GLU A 379 -11.31 26.75 -1.98
CA GLU A 379 -10.61 26.46 -3.24
C GLU A 379 -9.27 25.76 -2.99
N GLY A 380 -9.08 24.64 -3.68
CA GLY A 380 -7.88 23.79 -3.58
C GLY A 380 -7.91 22.82 -2.40
N ASP A 381 -8.96 22.81 -1.57
CA ASP A 381 -9.18 21.74 -0.60
C ASP A 381 -9.37 20.40 -1.34
N ILE A 382 -9.01 19.31 -0.69
CA ILE A 382 -9.26 17.98 -1.23
C ILE A 382 -10.46 17.39 -0.51
N TRP A 383 -11.54 17.14 -1.25
CA TRP A 383 -12.72 16.46 -0.71
C TRP A 383 -12.86 15.08 -1.30
N ARG A 384 -13.24 14.10 -0.47
CA ARG A 384 -13.44 12.72 -0.92
C ARG A 384 -14.58 12.04 -0.17
N MET A 385 -15.23 11.10 -0.85
CA MET A 385 -16.20 10.17 -0.31
C MET A 385 -15.62 8.76 -0.34
N CYS A 386 -15.93 7.95 0.69
CA CYS A 386 -15.72 6.51 0.67
C CYS A 386 -17.02 5.78 0.99
N GLN A 387 -17.08 4.50 0.65
CA GLN A 387 -18.19 3.61 0.96
C GLN A 387 -17.68 2.22 1.34
N VAL A 388 -18.38 1.56 2.26
CA VAL A 388 -18.10 0.19 2.67
C VAL A 388 -19.41 -0.59 2.71
N LYS A 389 -19.50 -1.65 1.91
CA LYS A 389 -20.68 -2.48 1.82
C LYS A 389 -20.83 -3.39 3.04
N ASP A 390 -22.05 -3.59 3.49
CA ASP A 390 -22.37 -4.41 4.66
C ASP A 390 -21.89 -5.86 4.52
N ALA A 391 -22.07 -6.46 3.34
CA ALA A 391 -21.60 -7.81 3.06
C ALA A 391 -20.09 -7.97 3.22
N SER A 392 -19.32 -6.95 2.85
CA SER A 392 -17.86 -6.93 3.02
C SER A 392 -17.45 -6.94 4.49
N ILE A 393 -18.19 -6.20 5.33
CA ILE A 393 -17.92 -6.13 6.78
C ILE A 393 -18.28 -7.45 7.45
N ARG A 394 -19.43 -8.07 7.09
CA ARG A 394 -19.83 -9.38 7.62
C ARG A 394 -18.78 -10.46 7.32
N ASP A 395 -18.32 -10.51 6.07
CA ASP A 395 -17.29 -11.46 5.64
C ASP A 395 -15.95 -11.20 6.35
N TRP A 396 -15.58 -9.94 6.55
CA TRP A 396 -14.37 -9.54 7.28
C TRP A 396 -14.41 -10.01 8.74
N VAL A 397 -15.52 -9.81 9.45
CA VAL A 397 -15.70 -10.30 10.83
C VAL A 397 -15.63 -11.83 10.87
N LYS A 398 -16.33 -12.53 9.96
CA LYS A 398 -16.25 -13.98 9.82
C LYS A 398 -14.83 -14.47 9.60
N LEU A 399 -14.08 -13.79 8.72
CA LEU A 399 -12.68 -14.17 8.44
C LEU A 399 -11.79 -13.98 9.67
N ALA A 400 -11.99 -12.90 10.43
CA ALA A 400 -11.26 -12.65 11.67
C ALA A 400 -11.51 -13.75 12.72
N VAL A 401 -12.77 -14.12 12.94
CA VAL A 401 -13.15 -15.22 13.86
C VAL A 401 -12.56 -16.54 13.38
N THR A 402 -12.65 -16.84 12.08
CA THR A 402 -12.08 -18.05 11.49
C THR A 402 -10.57 -18.14 11.70
N ARG A 403 -9.86 -17.02 11.50
CA ARG A 403 -8.41 -16.98 11.68
C ARG A 403 -8.02 -17.12 13.16
N ALA A 404 -8.71 -16.44 14.06
CA ALA A 404 -8.50 -16.59 15.50
C ALA A 404 -8.68 -18.06 15.95
N ARG A 405 -9.76 -18.71 15.51
CA ARG A 405 -10.04 -20.11 15.83
C ARG A 405 -9.01 -21.07 15.28
N ASN A 406 -8.63 -20.92 14.02
CA ASN A 406 -7.68 -21.83 13.36
C ASN A 406 -6.25 -21.68 13.88
N SER A 407 -5.88 -20.51 14.39
CA SER A 407 -4.50 -20.23 14.84
C SER A 407 -4.34 -20.24 16.37
N GLY A 408 -5.42 -20.06 17.13
CA GLY A 408 -5.36 -19.83 18.57
C GLY A 408 -4.78 -18.48 18.98
N MET A 409 -4.51 -17.61 18.02
CA MET A 409 -3.94 -16.27 18.28
C MET A 409 -5.03 -15.28 18.70
N PRO A 410 -4.72 -14.31 19.57
CA PRO A 410 -5.59 -13.17 19.79
C PRO A 410 -5.84 -12.40 18.50
N ALA A 411 -7.07 -11.96 18.28
CA ALA A 411 -7.45 -11.10 17.17
C ALA A 411 -7.87 -9.73 17.66
N VAL A 412 -7.20 -8.69 17.19
CA VAL A 412 -7.45 -7.30 17.61
C VAL A 412 -7.98 -6.52 16.43
N PHE A 413 -9.20 -6.01 16.54
CA PHE A 413 -9.74 -5.01 15.61
C PHE A 413 -9.14 -3.65 15.93
N TRP A 414 -8.47 -3.05 14.95
CA TRP A 414 -7.83 -1.73 15.08
C TRP A 414 -8.83 -0.66 14.70
N LEU A 415 -9.66 -0.26 15.63
CA LEU A 415 -10.76 0.67 15.41
C LEU A 415 -10.75 1.78 16.48
N ASP A 416 -10.68 3.03 16.03
CA ASP A 416 -10.71 4.22 16.89
C ASP A 416 -12.17 4.67 17.08
N PRO A 417 -12.74 4.60 18.30
CA PRO A 417 -14.11 5.01 18.55
C PRO A 417 -14.34 6.52 18.34
N TYR A 418 -13.29 7.31 18.27
CA TYR A 418 -13.38 8.76 18.03
C TYR A 418 -13.36 9.12 16.53
N ARG A 419 -13.01 8.18 15.68
CA ARG A 419 -13.09 8.36 14.23
C ARG A 419 -14.49 7.97 13.74
N PRO A 420 -15.26 8.87 13.09
CA PRO A 420 -16.65 8.60 12.71
C PRO A 420 -16.83 7.30 11.91
N HIS A 421 -16.01 7.04 10.90
CA HIS A 421 -16.04 5.80 10.12
C HIS A 421 -15.82 4.56 10.97
N GLU A 422 -14.78 4.56 11.79
CA GLU A 422 -14.43 3.41 12.60
C GLU A 422 -15.44 3.18 13.75
N ASN A 423 -16.11 4.23 14.22
CA ASN A 423 -17.23 4.09 15.16
C ASN A 423 -18.43 3.37 14.52
N GLU A 424 -18.74 3.63 13.24
CA GLU A 424 -19.76 2.86 12.52
C GLU A 424 -19.33 1.41 12.32
N LEU A 425 -18.04 1.15 12.05
CA LEU A 425 -17.49 -0.21 11.97
C LEU A 425 -17.58 -0.94 13.30
N ILE A 426 -17.29 -0.28 14.44
CA ILE A 426 -17.39 -0.89 15.79
C ILE A 426 -18.80 -1.42 16.03
N LYS A 427 -19.84 -0.61 15.75
CA LYS A 427 -21.25 -1.02 15.90
C LYS A 427 -21.57 -2.29 15.08
N LYS A 428 -21.04 -2.37 13.87
CA LYS A 428 -21.23 -3.54 12.99
C LYS A 428 -20.43 -4.76 13.45
N VAL A 429 -19.20 -4.58 13.89
CA VAL A 429 -18.37 -5.66 14.45
C VAL A 429 -19.05 -6.26 15.68
N GLU A 430 -19.54 -5.44 16.61
CA GLU A 430 -20.27 -5.89 17.81
C GLU A 430 -21.57 -6.63 17.45
N LEU A 431 -22.25 -6.20 16.38
CA LEU A 431 -23.42 -6.86 15.88
C LEU A 431 -23.10 -8.22 15.28
N TYR A 432 -22.10 -8.29 14.37
CA TYR A 432 -21.81 -9.50 13.59
C TYR A 432 -21.00 -10.54 14.35
N LEU A 433 -20.27 -10.17 15.38
CA LEU A 433 -19.63 -11.14 16.27
C LEU A 433 -20.67 -12.07 16.94
N LYS A 434 -21.92 -11.61 17.13
CA LYS A 434 -23.02 -12.42 17.69
C LYS A 434 -23.47 -13.56 16.76
N ASP A 435 -23.17 -13.46 15.47
CA ASP A 435 -23.48 -14.50 14.48
C ASP A 435 -22.46 -15.66 14.51
N HIS A 436 -21.41 -15.55 15.36
CA HIS A 436 -20.31 -16.51 15.43
C HIS A 436 -20.11 -17.05 16.86
N ASP A 437 -19.77 -18.32 16.96
CA ASP A 437 -19.27 -18.84 18.23
C ASP A 437 -17.87 -18.28 18.49
N THR A 438 -17.73 -17.42 19.49
CA THR A 438 -16.47 -16.83 19.94
C THR A 438 -15.93 -17.44 21.23
N THR A 439 -16.54 -18.53 21.70
CA THR A 439 -16.15 -19.20 22.95
C THR A 439 -14.69 -19.62 22.92
N GLY A 440 -13.94 -19.19 23.93
CA GLY A 440 -12.51 -19.48 24.06
C GLY A 440 -11.59 -18.69 23.12
N LEU A 441 -12.10 -17.72 22.37
CA LEU A 441 -11.30 -16.83 21.54
C LEU A 441 -11.02 -15.51 22.29
N ASP A 442 -9.79 -15.01 22.14
CA ASP A 442 -9.44 -13.65 22.57
C ASP A 442 -9.64 -12.70 21.36
N ILE A 443 -10.81 -12.08 21.33
CA ILE A 443 -11.17 -11.10 20.29
C ILE A 443 -11.51 -9.78 20.99
N GLN A 444 -10.82 -8.72 20.61
CA GLN A 444 -11.00 -7.40 21.21
C GLN A 444 -10.91 -6.30 20.14
N HIS A 445 -11.43 -5.10 20.43
CA HIS A 445 -11.18 -3.91 19.64
C HIS A 445 -10.40 -2.89 20.46
N LEU A 446 -9.43 -2.26 19.85
CA LEU A 446 -8.57 -1.24 20.45
C LEU A 446 -8.37 -0.10 19.45
N SER A 447 -8.29 1.13 19.96
CA SER A 447 -7.85 2.25 19.12
C SER A 447 -6.45 2.00 18.57
N GLN A 448 -6.14 2.56 17.41
CA GLN A 448 -4.94 2.24 16.62
C GLN A 448 -3.63 2.30 17.43
N VAL A 449 -3.44 3.36 18.25
CA VAL A 449 -2.22 3.50 19.07
C VAL A 449 -2.18 2.44 20.17
N ARG A 450 -3.33 2.15 20.80
CA ARG A 450 -3.41 1.10 21.84
C ARG A 450 -3.21 -0.30 21.26
N ALA A 451 -3.77 -0.55 20.08
CA ALA A 451 -3.58 -1.80 19.34
C ALA A 451 -2.12 -1.98 18.92
N MET A 452 -1.46 -0.90 18.47
CA MET A 452 -0.03 -0.93 18.16
C MET A 452 0.78 -1.28 19.40
N ARG A 453 0.59 -0.58 20.51
CA ARG A 453 1.31 -0.85 21.77
C ARG A 453 1.11 -2.30 22.24
N TYR A 454 -0.13 -2.75 22.30
CA TYR A 454 -0.46 -4.13 22.65
C TYR A 454 0.27 -5.14 21.77
N THR A 455 0.27 -4.91 20.45
CA THR A 455 0.94 -5.78 19.49
C THR A 455 2.45 -5.78 19.68
N LEU A 456 3.09 -4.61 19.84
CA LEU A 456 4.53 -4.48 20.04
C LEU A 456 5.01 -5.16 21.31
N GLU A 457 4.28 -5.01 22.44
CA GLU A 457 4.57 -5.67 23.72
C GLU A 457 4.49 -7.20 23.64
N ARG A 458 3.65 -7.72 22.75
CA ARG A 458 3.55 -9.16 22.48
C ARG A 458 4.67 -9.64 21.55
N VAL A 459 4.87 -8.92 20.46
CA VAL A 459 5.87 -9.27 19.42
C VAL A 459 7.27 -9.36 20.01
N ILE A 460 7.67 -8.42 20.88
CA ILE A 460 9.02 -8.45 21.48
C ILE A 460 9.23 -9.67 22.40
N ARG A 461 8.13 -10.23 22.94
CA ARG A 461 8.12 -11.45 23.74
C ARG A 461 7.96 -12.74 22.91
N GLY A 462 7.99 -12.65 21.60
CA GLY A 462 7.79 -13.77 20.69
C GLY A 462 6.35 -14.27 20.57
N LEU A 463 5.37 -13.46 21.00
CA LEU A 463 3.95 -13.80 20.97
C LEU A 463 3.29 -13.23 19.72
N ASP A 464 2.49 -14.08 19.07
CA ASP A 464 1.78 -13.75 17.83
C ASP A 464 0.46 -13.03 18.10
N THR A 465 0.02 -12.16 17.16
CA THR A 465 -1.23 -11.40 17.28
C THR A 465 -1.80 -11.12 15.90
N ILE A 466 -3.07 -11.45 15.66
CA ILE A 466 -3.76 -11.09 14.42
C ILE A 466 -4.20 -9.63 14.50
N SER A 467 -3.72 -8.81 13.56
CA SER A 467 -4.26 -7.47 13.32
C SER A 467 -5.47 -7.56 12.39
N VAL A 468 -6.61 -7.03 12.82
CA VAL A 468 -7.85 -6.98 12.02
C VAL A 468 -8.12 -5.52 11.68
N THR A 469 -7.97 -5.15 10.42
CA THR A 469 -7.87 -3.74 10.04
C THR A 469 -8.68 -3.40 8.79
N GLY A 470 -8.91 -2.11 8.59
CA GLY A 470 -9.33 -1.55 7.31
C GLY A 470 -8.25 -1.66 6.23
N ASN A 471 -8.56 -1.20 5.05
CA ASN A 471 -7.76 -1.40 3.85
C ASN A 471 -6.38 -0.69 3.92
N ILE A 472 -6.34 0.53 4.42
CA ILE A 472 -5.10 1.31 4.49
C ILE A 472 -4.15 0.75 5.55
N LEU A 473 -4.65 0.52 6.76
CA LEU A 473 -3.87 -0.10 7.84
C LEU A 473 -3.37 -1.50 7.46
N ARG A 474 -4.15 -2.26 6.71
CA ARG A 474 -3.69 -3.53 6.13
C ARG A 474 -2.36 -3.35 5.41
N ASP A 475 -2.28 -2.40 4.49
CA ASP A 475 -1.06 -2.15 3.72
C ASP A 475 0.09 -1.70 4.63
N TYR A 476 -0.18 -0.81 5.59
CA TYR A 476 0.84 -0.30 6.50
C TYR A 476 1.43 -1.40 7.39
N LEU A 477 0.58 -2.23 7.99
CA LEU A 477 1.03 -3.27 8.92
C LEU A 477 1.63 -4.48 8.22
N THR A 478 1.17 -4.81 7.01
CA THR A 478 1.71 -5.92 6.21
C THR A 478 3.01 -5.59 5.49
N ASP A 479 3.49 -4.36 5.61
CA ASP A 479 4.86 -3.96 5.28
C ASP A 479 5.70 -3.79 6.56
N LEU A 480 5.18 -3.08 7.57
CA LEU A 480 5.92 -2.77 8.81
C LEU A 480 6.42 -4.05 9.51
N PHE A 481 5.52 -4.95 9.88
CA PHE A 481 5.92 -6.14 10.63
C PHE A 481 6.75 -7.12 9.80
N PRO A 482 6.42 -7.46 8.55
CA PRO A 482 7.26 -8.33 7.74
C PRO A 482 8.63 -7.76 7.42
N ILE A 483 8.79 -6.47 7.24
CA ILE A 483 10.11 -5.85 7.04
C ILE A 483 10.98 -6.03 8.29
N MET A 484 10.42 -5.91 9.48
CA MET A 484 11.13 -6.19 10.73
C MET A 484 11.37 -7.69 10.95
N GLU A 485 10.40 -8.54 10.62
CA GLU A 485 10.45 -9.98 10.87
C GLU A 485 11.27 -10.74 9.83
N LEU A 486 11.09 -10.43 8.53
CA LEU A 486 11.65 -11.18 7.41
C LEU A 486 12.70 -10.38 6.60
N GLY A 487 12.87 -9.11 6.91
CA GLY A 487 13.68 -8.17 6.12
C GLY A 487 13.01 -7.68 4.83
N THR A 488 11.84 -8.18 4.51
CA THR A 488 11.06 -7.83 3.31
C THR A 488 9.59 -8.19 3.47
N SER A 489 8.70 -7.44 2.85
CA SER A 489 7.28 -7.79 2.72
C SER A 489 6.97 -8.63 1.47
N ALA A 490 7.92 -8.75 0.54
CA ALA A 490 7.73 -9.46 -0.74
C ALA A 490 7.48 -10.97 -0.59
N LYS A 491 7.79 -11.56 0.56
CA LYS A 491 7.60 -12.99 0.86
C LYS A 491 6.35 -13.27 1.69
N MET A 492 5.51 -12.26 1.92
CA MET A 492 4.22 -12.44 2.58
C MET A 492 3.24 -13.18 1.67
N LEU A 493 2.48 -14.10 2.24
CA LEU A 493 1.30 -14.66 1.60
C LEU A 493 0.12 -13.69 1.72
N SER A 494 -0.60 -13.49 0.64
CA SER A 494 -1.89 -12.82 0.59
C SER A 494 -2.92 -13.83 0.12
N ILE A 495 -3.79 -14.23 1.02
CA ILE A 495 -4.89 -15.14 0.77
C ILE A 495 -6.16 -14.31 0.76
N VAL A 496 -6.96 -14.46 -0.29
CA VAL A 496 -8.25 -13.77 -0.42
C VAL A 496 -9.34 -14.82 -0.62
N PRO A 497 -9.97 -15.29 0.47
CA PRO A 497 -11.18 -16.09 0.34
C PRO A 497 -12.27 -15.25 -0.32
N LEU A 498 -12.83 -15.74 -1.42
CA LEU A 498 -13.85 -14.99 -2.16
C LEU A 498 -15.22 -15.20 -1.51
N MET A 499 -16.00 -14.12 -1.39
CA MET A 499 -17.34 -14.16 -0.78
C MET A 499 -18.30 -15.12 -1.52
N ALA A 500 -18.15 -15.24 -2.83
CA ALA A 500 -18.92 -16.17 -3.67
C ALA A 500 -18.36 -17.61 -3.70
N GLY A 501 -17.29 -17.88 -2.95
CA GLY A 501 -16.59 -19.18 -2.89
C GLY A 501 -15.30 -19.21 -3.69
N GLY A 502 -14.42 -20.15 -3.33
CA GLY A 502 -13.07 -20.22 -3.87
C GLY A 502 -12.09 -19.32 -3.11
N GLY A 503 -10.93 -19.06 -3.70
CA GLY A 503 -9.89 -18.22 -3.12
C GLY A 503 -8.84 -17.83 -4.13
N MET A 504 -8.16 -16.71 -3.87
CA MET A 504 -6.95 -16.28 -4.55
C MET A 504 -5.77 -16.40 -3.59
N TYR A 505 -4.64 -16.87 -4.12
CA TYR A 505 -3.41 -17.08 -3.36
C TYR A 505 -2.28 -16.40 -4.11
N GLU A 506 -1.61 -15.45 -3.47
CA GLU A 506 -0.51 -14.71 -4.07
C GLU A 506 0.57 -14.38 -3.05
N THR A 507 1.73 -13.95 -3.55
CA THR A 507 2.78 -13.34 -2.75
C THR A 507 3.13 -11.98 -3.31
N GLY A 508 3.91 -11.18 -2.59
CA GLY A 508 4.40 -9.89 -3.05
C GLY A 508 5.47 -9.96 -4.15
N ALA A 509 5.74 -11.16 -4.69
CA ALA A 509 6.70 -11.33 -5.77
C ALA A 509 6.22 -10.63 -7.05
N GLY A 510 7.07 -9.84 -7.66
CA GLY A 510 6.76 -9.12 -8.88
C GLY A 510 7.89 -8.17 -9.26
N GLY A 511 7.79 -7.55 -10.42
CA GLY A 511 8.78 -6.64 -10.97
C GLY A 511 9.92 -7.34 -11.70
N SER A 512 10.69 -6.60 -12.51
CA SER A 512 11.83 -7.09 -13.30
C SER A 512 11.51 -8.14 -14.38
N ALA A 513 10.25 -8.44 -14.69
CA ALA A 513 9.89 -9.43 -15.73
C ALA A 513 10.65 -9.22 -17.07
N PRO A 514 10.80 -7.99 -17.59
CA PRO A 514 11.61 -7.76 -18.81
C PRO A 514 13.06 -8.21 -18.66
N LYS A 515 13.68 -8.01 -17.48
CA LYS A 515 15.06 -8.47 -17.23
C LYS A 515 15.15 -9.99 -17.16
N HIS A 516 14.13 -10.67 -16.63
CA HIS A 516 14.08 -12.13 -16.58
C HIS A 516 13.97 -12.72 -18.00
N VAL A 517 13.07 -12.17 -18.82
CA VAL A 517 12.91 -12.61 -20.21
C VAL A 517 14.18 -12.34 -21.02
N LYS A 518 14.77 -11.15 -20.90
CA LYS A 518 16.01 -10.80 -21.60
C LYS A 518 17.13 -11.79 -21.27
N GLN A 519 17.38 -12.06 -20.00
CA GLN A 519 18.44 -12.96 -19.58
C GLN A 519 18.17 -14.41 -20.00
N LEU A 520 16.91 -14.86 -19.99
CA LEU A 520 16.56 -16.18 -20.52
C LEU A 520 16.87 -16.31 -22.02
N VAL A 521 16.52 -15.30 -22.81
CA VAL A 521 16.72 -15.32 -24.26
C VAL A 521 18.20 -15.17 -24.65
N GLU A 522 18.91 -14.24 -24.02
CA GLU A 522 20.29 -13.89 -24.37
C GLU A 522 21.32 -14.86 -23.75
N GLU A 523 21.07 -15.34 -22.54
CA GLU A 523 22.04 -16.09 -21.73
C GLU A 523 21.57 -17.50 -21.36
N ASN A 524 20.37 -17.92 -21.80
CA ASN A 524 19.74 -19.19 -21.43
C ASN A 524 19.69 -19.42 -19.91
N HIS A 525 19.44 -18.33 -19.13
CA HIS A 525 19.41 -18.36 -17.69
C HIS A 525 18.09 -17.80 -17.15
N LEU A 526 17.26 -18.65 -16.53
CA LEU A 526 15.96 -18.29 -15.97
C LEU A 526 16.10 -17.88 -14.50
N ARG A 527 16.33 -16.60 -14.27
CA ARG A 527 16.50 -16.04 -12.92
C ARG A 527 15.21 -15.86 -12.11
N TRP A 528 14.06 -16.24 -12.63
CA TRP A 528 12.79 -16.14 -11.91
C TRP A 528 12.82 -16.96 -10.63
N ASP A 529 12.44 -16.36 -9.48
CA ASP A 529 12.34 -17.06 -8.21
C ASP A 529 10.87 -17.48 -7.97
N SER A 530 10.62 -18.78 -8.05
CA SER A 530 9.28 -19.37 -7.84
C SER A 530 8.96 -19.64 -6.36
N LEU A 531 9.72 -19.11 -5.43
CA LEU A 531 9.43 -19.28 -3.99
C LEU A 531 8.00 -18.84 -3.65
N GLY A 532 7.54 -17.72 -4.23
CA GLY A 532 6.19 -17.23 -4.03
C GLY A 532 5.12 -18.21 -4.47
N GLU A 533 5.29 -18.79 -5.65
CA GLU A 533 4.38 -19.79 -6.21
C GLU A 533 4.35 -21.06 -5.36
N PHE A 534 5.49 -21.51 -4.86
CA PHE A 534 5.55 -22.70 -3.99
C PHE A 534 4.81 -22.48 -2.68
N LEU A 535 4.99 -21.33 -2.06
CA LEU A 535 4.30 -20.95 -0.83
C LEU A 535 2.78 -20.80 -1.05
N ALA A 536 2.37 -20.19 -2.16
CA ALA A 536 0.96 -20.06 -2.53
C ALA A 536 0.32 -21.43 -2.82
N LEU A 537 1.05 -22.33 -3.50
CA LEU A 537 0.58 -23.69 -3.76
C LEU A 537 0.36 -24.46 -2.44
N ALA A 538 1.32 -24.43 -1.52
CA ALA A 538 1.19 -25.10 -0.23
C ALA A 538 -0.08 -24.68 0.51
N VAL A 539 -0.35 -23.38 0.61
CA VAL A 539 -1.53 -22.86 1.31
C VAL A 539 -2.83 -23.14 0.55
N SER A 540 -2.81 -23.14 -0.79
CA SER A 540 -4.01 -23.49 -1.58
C SER A 540 -4.40 -24.96 -1.40
N VAL A 541 -3.43 -25.86 -1.30
CA VAL A 541 -3.65 -27.29 -1.01
C VAL A 541 -4.10 -27.50 0.43
N GLU A 542 -3.56 -26.72 1.40
CA GLU A 542 -4.03 -26.71 2.78
C GLU A 542 -5.52 -26.32 2.87
N ASP A 543 -5.91 -25.22 2.22
CA ASP A 543 -7.29 -24.74 2.20
C ASP A 543 -8.24 -25.77 1.57
N LEU A 544 -7.82 -26.41 0.47
CA LEU A 544 -8.54 -27.52 -0.13
C LEU A 544 -8.75 -28.65 0.89
N GLY A 545 -7.69 -29.03 1.59
CA GLY A 545 -7.72 -30.08 2.61
C GLY A 545 -8.66 -29.76 3.77
N ILE A 546 -8.72 -28.49 4.17
CA ILE A 546 -9.63 -28.02 5.23
C ILE A 546 -11.08 -28.02 4.74
N LYS A 547 -11.36 -27.38 3.60
CA LYS A 547 -12.72 -27.22 3.06
C LYS A 547 -13.37 -28.55 2.64
N THR A 548 -12.60 -29.49 2.14
CA THR A 548 -13.09 -30.81 1.70
C THR A 548 -12.89 -31.91 2.73
N ASN A 549 -12.34 -31.58 3.90
CA ASN A 549 -11.92 -32.53 4.92
C ASN A 549 -11.05 -33.67 4.36
N ASN A 550 -10.12 -33.34 3.46
CA ASN A 550 -9.24 -34.27 2.80
C ASN A 550 -7.88 -34.38 3.55
N PRO A 551 -7.61 -35.47 4.27
CA PRO A 551 -6.38 -35.62 5.04
C PRO A 551 -5.15 -35.71 4.15
N LYS A 552 -5.22 -36.30 2.95
CA LYS A 552 -4.09 -36.37 2.01
C LYS A 552 -3.66 -34.99 1.53
N ALA A 553 -4.63 -34.11 1.23
CA ALA A 553 -4.33 -32.71 0.86
C ALA A 553 -3.62 -31.97 2.00
N LYS A 554 -4.03 -32.18 3.26
CA LYS A 554 -3.34 -31.57 4.41
C LYS A 554 -1.89 -32.03 4.55
N ILE A 555 -1.63 -33.32 4.31
CA ILE A 555 -0.27 -33.92 4.32
C ILE A 555 0.56 -33.34 3.17
N LEU A 556 0.01 -33.26 1.96
CA LEU A 556 0.67 -32.67 0.80
C LEU A 556 1.08 -31.21 1.06
N ALA A 557 0.19 -30.41 1.65
CA ALA A 557 0.47 -29.02 2.01
C ALA A 557 1.60 -28.90 3.05
N LYS A 558 1.51 -29.66 4.14
CA LYS A 558 2.51 -29.69 5.23
C LYS A 558 3.89 -30.09 4.72
N THR A 559 3.96 -31.13 3.89
CA THR A 559 5.21 -31.63 3.33
C THR A 559 5.80 -30.69 2.28
N LEU A 560 4.97 -29.97 1.52
CA LEU A 560 5.43 -28.94 0.58
C LEU A 560 6.01 -27.71 1.31
N ASP A 561 5.39 -27.29 2.41
CA ASP A 561 5.95 -26.21 3.24
C ASP A 561 7.31 -26.62 3.84
N ALA A 562 7.43 -27.85 4.35
CA ALA A 562 8.70 -28.41 4.84
C ALA A 562 9.77 -28.48 3.73
N ALA A 563 9.40 -28.93 2.53
CA ALA A 563 10.29 -28.96 1.37
C ALA A 563 10.76 -27.56 0.95
N THR A 564 9.87 -26.57 1.03
CA THR A 564 10.21 -25.17 0.77
C THR A 564 11.20 -24.65 1.83
N GLY A 565 11.04 -25.06 3.09
CA GLY A 565 12.02 -24.77 4.15
C GLY A 565 13.40 -25.36 3.82
N LYS A 566 13.48 -26.62 3.37
CA LYS A 566 14.74 -27.25 2.92
C LYS A 566 15.35 -26.53 1.71
N LEU A 567 14.51 -26.08 0.78
CA LEU A 567 14.98 -25.31 -0.39
C LEU A 567 15.72 -24.04 0.06
N LEU A 568 15.15 -23.31 1.01
CA LEU A 568 15.74 -22.11 1.59
C LEU A 568 17.03 -22.43 2.38
N ASP A 569 16.97 -23.41 3.28
CA ASP A 569 18.09 -23.79 4.15
C ASP A 569 19.32 -24.26 3.35
N ASN A 570 19.11 -24.88 2.18
CA ASN A 570 20.17 -25.37 1.30
C ASN A 570 20.54 -24.37 0.18
N ASN A 571 20.05 -23.13 0.21
CA ASN A 571 20.33 -22.09 -0.79
C ASN A 571 20.05 -22.57 -2.23
N LYS A 572 18.91 -23.23 -2.45
CA LYS A 572 18.50 -23.73 -3.76
C LYS A 572 17.55 -22.80 -4.51
N ASN A 573 17.48 -21.52 -4.11
CA ASN A 573 16.82 -20.49 -4.89
C ASN A 573 17.64 -20.13 -6.14
N PRO A 574 17.00 -19.65 -7.22
CA PRO A 574 17.69 -19.26 -8.44
C PRO A 574 18.64 -18.07 -8.17
N SER A 575 19.84 -18.18 -8.72
CA SER A 575 20.80 -17.06 -8.77
C SER A 575 20.43 -16.06 -9.86
N THR A 576 20.90 -14.85 -9.71
CA THR A 576 20.85 -13.84 -10.77
C THR A 576 22.02 -13.93 -11.76
N LYS A 577 23.02 -14.78 -11.46
CA LYS A 577 24.23 -14.93 -12.26
C LYS A 577 24.14 -16.11 -13.20
N THR A 578 24.48 -15.87 -14.47
CA THR A 578 24.57 -16.91 -15.50
C THR A 578 25.62 -17.96 -15.14
N GLY A 579 25.29 -19.23 -15.38
CA GLY A 579 26.16 -20.37 -15.04
C GLY A 579 25.99 -20.91 -13.62
N GLU A 580 25.24 -20.22 -12.75
CA GLU A 580 24.83 -20.73 -11.45
C GLU A 580 23.44 -21.37 -11.52
N LEU A 581 22.89 -21.81 -10.40
CA LEU A 581 21.57 -22.44 -10.31
C LEU A 581 20.48 -21.48 -10.79
N ASP A 582 19.67 -21.88 -11.75
CA ASP A 582 18.53 -21.13 -12.23
C ASP A 582 17.19 -21.73 -11.75
N ASN A 583 16.05 -21.15 -12.14
CA ASN A 583 14.72 -21.58 -11.73
C ASN A 583 14.44 -23.05 -12.04
N ARG A 584 14.92 -23.57 -13.18
CA ARG A 584 14.73 -24.98 -13.59
C ARG A 584 15.37 -25.92 -12.58
N GLY A 585 16.58 -25.61 -12.14
CA GLY A 585 17.27 -26.38 -11.11
C GLY A 585 16.62 -26.20 -9.74
N SER A 586 16.14 -25.00 -9.40
CA SER A 586 15.41 -24.74 -8.17
C SER A 586 14.14 -25.60 -8.06
N GLN A 587 13.36 -25.68 -9.13
CA GLN A 587 12.17 -26.53 -9.16
C GLN A 587 12.49 -28.03 -9.04
N PHE A 588 13.59 -28.47 -9.65
CA PHE A 588 14.06 -29.85 -9.46
C PHE A 588 14.37 -30.15 -7.98
N TYR A 589 15.07 -29.24 -7.30
CA TYR A 589 15.35 -29.42 -5.88
C TYR A 589 14.09 -29.39 -5.02
N LEU A 590 13.12 -28.54 -5.35
CA LEU A 590 11.84 -28.55 -4.64
C LEU A 590 11.13 -29.89 -4.78
N ALA A 591 11.04 -30.42 -6.00
CA ALA A 591 10.41 -31.72 -6.27
C ALA A 591 11.12 -32.85 -5.51
N LEU A 592 12.46 -32.84 -5.51
CA LEU A 592 13.27 -33.78 -4.73
C LEU A 592 12.98 -33.70 -3.24
N TYR A 593 13.01 -32.49 -2.67
CA TYR A 593 12.78 -32.29 -1.25
C TYR A 593 11.33 -32.63 -0.86
N TRP A 594 10.37 -32.35 -1.71
CA TRP A 594 8.98 -32.70 -1.46
C TRP A 594 8.77 -34.22 -1.48
N ALA A 595 9.36 -34.91 -2.45
CA ALA A 595 9.35 -36.38 -2.45
C ALA A 595 10.00 -36.96 -1.20
N GLN A 596 11.11 -36.41 -0.72
CA GLN A 596 11.76 -36.80 0.53
C GLN A 596 10.86 -36.60 1.76
N GLU A 597 10.17 -35.43 1.86
CA GLU A 597 9.24 -35.19 2.97
C GLU A 597 8.04 -36.12 2.93
N LEU A 598 7.52 -36.43 1.74
CA LEU A 598 6.42 -37.38 1.55
C LEU A 598 6.83 -38.82 1.89
N ALA A 599 8.07 -39.21 1.59
CA ALA A 599 8.63 -40.50 1.96
C ALA A 599 8.92 -40.63 3.46
N ALA A 600 9.24 -39.50 4.12
CA ALA A 600 9.58 -39.48 5.54
C ALA A 600 8.36 -39.38 6.47
N GLN A 601 7.22 -38.82 6.00
CA GLN A 601 6.02 -38.66 6.82
C GLN A 601 5.39 -40.05 7.16
N THR A 602 4.71 -40.12 8.31
CA THR A 602 4.11 -41.35 8.83
C THR A 602 2.58 -41.30 8.95
N ASP A 603 1.99 -40.15 8.57
CA ASP A 603 0.57 -39.88 8.73
C ASP A 603 -0.29 -40.64 7.69
N ASP A 604 0.29 -40.93 6.50
CA ASP A 604 -0.35 -41.71 5.43
C ASP A 604 0.66 -42.70 4.80
N LYS A 605 0.46 -43.97 5.05
CA LYS A 605 1.35 -45.06 4.58
C LYS A 605 1.31 -45.24 3.06
N ASP A 606 0.18 -44.97 2.41
CA ASP A 606 0.05 -45.10 0.96
C ASP A 606 0.89 -44.01 0.26
N LEU A 607 0.79 -42.76 0.71
CA LEU A 607 1.64 -41.70 0.22
C LEU A 607 3.11 -41.98 0.49
N GLN A 608 3.46 -42.47 1.70
CA GLN A 608 4.82 -42.84 2.05
C GLN A 608 5.37 -43.88 1.08
N ALA A 609 4.64 -44.99 0.88
CA ALA A 609 5.05 -46.10 0.01
C ALA A 609 5.15 -45.65 -1.47
N HIS A 610 4.30 -44.74 -1.91
CA HIS A 610 4.34 -44.21 -3.27
C HIS A 610 5.58 -43.37 -3.55
N PHE A 611 5.99 -42.54 -2.61
CA PHE A 611 7.10 -41.59 -2.81
C PHE A 611 8.47 -42.13 -2.37
N ALA A 612 8.53 -43.19 -1.53
CA ALA A 612 9.79 -43.77 -1.07
C ALA A 612 10.70 -44.25 -2.24
N PRO A 613 10.21 -44.95 -3.27
CA PRO A 613 11.04 -45.33 -4.42
C PRO A 613 11.53 -44.13 -5.25
N LEU A 614 10.75 -43.06 -5.33
CA LEU A 614 11.10 -41.86 -6.10
C LEU A 614 12.20 -41.08 -5.41
#